data_7c17905c8be64ecde300917d8a4256b5
#
_entry.id   7c17905c8be64ecde300917d8a4256b5
#
_cell.length_a   1.000
_cell.length_b   1.000
_cell.length_c   1.000
_cell.angle_alpha   90.00
_cell.angle_beta   90.00
_cell.angle_gamma   90.00
#
_symmetry.space_group_name_H-M   'P 1'
#
loop_
_entity.id
_entity.type
_entity.pdbx_description
1 polymer ?
#
loop_
_entity_poly.entity_id
_entity_poly.type
_entity_poly.pdbx_seq_one_letter_code
_entity_poly.pdbx_strand_id
1 'polypeptide(L)'
;MDEDEAVDGLKRLGLTAYEARVFLGLQKLGSGTASEVSDISDVPRSQVYGAADSLAERGLVETQQSTPTVYRPVSLEQARTRLLDQLEETGSRTFDYLDTVQGTEASEAERSEAIWRVRA
;
A
#
# COMPACT_ATOMS: atom_id res chain seq x y z
N MET A 1 2.78 13.56 13.90
CA MET A 1 3.05 12.20 13.38
C MET A 1 4.56 12.02 13.29
N ASP A 2 5.08 10.94 13.82
CA ASP A 2 6.49 10.62 13.67
C ASP A 2 6.73 9.64 12.50
N GLU A 3 7.99 9.30 12.28
CA GLU A 3 8.38 8.45 11.15
C GLU A 3 7.76 7.06 11.21
N ASP A 4 7.74 6.45 12.40
CA ASP A 4 7.16 5.12 12.59
C ASP A 4 5.66 5.12 12.33
N GLU A 5 4.97 6.16 12.76
CA GLU A 5 3.54 6.33 12.47
C GLU A 5 3.29 6.52 10.98
N ALA A 6 4.18 7.25 10.29
CA ALA A 6 4.07 7.44 8.84
C ALA A 6 4.26 6.12 8.10
N VAL A 7 5.23 5.30 8.51
CA VAL A 7 5.44 3.96 7.95
C VAL A 7 4.20 3.09 8.18
N ASP A 8 3.64 3.10 9.37
CA ASP A 8 2.41 2.37 9.67
C ASP A 8 1.24 2.84 8.80
N GLY A 9 1.12 4.14 8.60
CA GLY A 9 0.11 4.71 7.73
C GLY A 9 0.24 4.20 6.29
N LEU A 10 1.45 4.20 5.75
CA LEU A 10 1.71 3.68 4.40
C LEU A 10 1.38 2.19 4.30
N LYS A 11 1.69 1.41 5.33
CA LYS A 11 1.33 -0.02 5.37
C LYS A 11 -0.19 -0.21 5.33
N ARG A 12 -0.93 0.62 6.05
CA ARG A 12 -2.41 0.58 6.03
C ARG A 12 -2.96 1.00 4.68
N LEU A 13 -2.21 1.78 3.92
CA LEU A 13 -2.56 2.14 2.55
C LEU A 13 -2.13 1.08 1.53
N GLY A 14 -1.56 -0.03 1.98
CA GLY A 14 -1.29 -1.18 1.14
C GLY A 14 0.17 -1.43 0.79
N LEU A 15 1.12 -0.69 1.39
CA LEU A 15 2.54 -0.94 1.17
C LEU A 15 3.06 -1.99 2.14
N THR A 16 4.07 -2.75 1.69
CA THR A 16 4.82 -3.61 2.60
C THR A 16 5.72 -2.74 3.48
N ALA A 17 6.27 -3.31 4.55
CA ALA A 17 7.17 -2.59 5.44
C ALA A 17 8.39 -2.02 4.69
N TYR A 18 9.01 -2.81 3.82
CA TYR A 18 10.16 -2.34 3.05
C TYR A 18 9.75 -1.29 2.01
N GLU A 19 8.64 -1.49 1.33
CA GLU A 19 8.11 -0.48 0.40
C GLU A 19 7.86 0.85 1.09
N ALA A 20 7.23 0.80 2.27
CA ALA A 20 6.93 2.01 3.04
C ALA A 20 8.21 2.76 3.44
N ARG A 21 9.22 2.03 3.91
CA ARG A 21 10.50 2.63 4.33
C ARG A 21 11.26 3.20 3.13
N VAL A 22 11.30 2.47 2.02
CA VAL A 22 11.95 2.95 0.80
C VAL A 22 11.27 4.20 0.27
N PHE A 23 9.94 4.19 0.22
CA PHE A 23 9.17 5.34 -0.23
C PHE A 23 9.42 6.57 0.64
N LEU A 24 9.41 6.39 1.96
CA LEU A 24 9.72 7.47 2.90
C LEU A 24 11.15 7.98 2.73
N GLY A 25 12.10 7.07 2.57
CA GLY A 25 13.50 7.44 2.34
C GLY A 25 13.67 8.26 1.06
N LEU A 26 12.96 7.91 0.00
CA LEU A 26 12.99 8.66 -1.25
C LEU A 26 12.34 10.04 -1.10
N GLN A 27 11.35 10.19 -0.23
CA GLN A 27 10.81 11.52 0.08
C GLN A 27 11.88 12.42 0.69
N LYS A 28 12.72 11.86 1.56
CA LYS A 28 13.82 12.62 2.19
C LYS A 28 14.90 12.98 1.18
N LEU A 29 15.24 12.04 0.28
CA LEU A 29 16.33 12.24 -0.69
C LEU A 29 15.90 13.05 -1.91
N GLY A 30 14.65 12.97 -2.30
CA GLY A 30 14.17 13.49 -3.59
C GLY A 30 14.49 12.54 -4.74
N SER A 31 15.67 11.95 -4.78
CA SER A 31 16.08 10.88 -5.68
C SER A 31 17.30 10.18 -5.07
N GLY A 32 17.55 8.96 -5.46
CA GLY A 32 18.70 8.25 -4.95
C GLY A 32 18.94 6.90 -5.59
N THR A 33 20.18 6.43 -5.44
CA THR A 33 20.58 5.08 -5.80
C THR A 33 20.15 4.10 -4.72
N ALA A 34 20.20 2.80 -5.01
CA ALA A 34 19.88 1.78 -4.01
C ALA A 34 20.74 1.91 -2.75
N SER A 35 22.01 2.26 -2.91
CA SER A 35 22.93 2.46 -1.78
C SER A 35 22.49 3.63 -0.91
N GLU A 36 22.17 4.76 -1.51
CA GLU A 36 21.72 5.95 -0.80
C GLU A 36 20.40 5.70 -0.08
N VAL A 37 19.48 5.02 -0.74
CA VAL A 37 18.18 4.67 -0.14
C VAL A 37 18.36 3.69 1.03
N SER A 38 19.25 2.71 0.88
CA SER A 38 19.56 1.78 1.96
C SER A 38 20.07 2.51 3.20
N ASP A 39 20.98 3.46 3.00
CA ASP A 39 21.57 4.22 4.10
C ASP A 39 20.53 5.04 4.87
N ILE A 40 19.60 5.67 4.18
CA ILE A 40 18.63 6.55 4.83
C ILE A 40 17.40 5.81 5.37
N SER A 41 17.07 4.66 4.81
CA SER A 41 15.85 3.91 5.15
C SER A 41 16.08 2.75 6.12
N ASP A 42 17.30 2.38 6.38
CA ASP A 42 17.69 1.17 7.13
C ASP A 42 17.12 -0.12 6.50
N VAL A 43 16.85 -0.09 5.20
CA VAL A 43 16.46 -1.28 4.44
C VAL A 43 17.73 -1.90 3.85
N PRO A 44 17.97 -3.20 4.00
CA PRO A 44 19.11 -3.83 3.38
C PRO A 44 19.15 -3.56 1.88
N ARG A 45 20.33 -3.24 1.37
CA ARG A 45 20.49 -2.87 -0.05
C ARG A 45 19.90 -3.92 -0.99
N SER A 46 20.06 -5.21 -0.67
CA SER A 46 19.49 -6.30 -1.47
C SER A 46 17.95 -6.25 -1.53
N GLN A 47 17.31 -5.67 -0.53
CA GLN A 47 15.86 -5.55 -0.46
C GLN A 47 15.35 -4.25 -1.10
N VAL A 48 16.21 -3.23 -1.23
CA VAL A 48 15.83 -1.96 -1.85
C VAL A 48 15.41 -2.16 -3.29
N TYR A 49 16.15 -2.98 -4.04
CA TYR A 49 15.84 -3.21 -5.47
C TYR A 49 14.41 -3.75 -5.67
N GLY A 50 14.06 -4.78 -4.94
CA GLY A 50 12.72 -5.38 -5.03
C GLY A 50 11.61 -4.43 -4.58
N ALA A 51 11.83 -3.72 -3.48
CA ALA A 51 10.87 -2.75 -2.98
C ALA A 51 10.67 -1.59 -3.95
N ALA A 52 11.77 -1.05 -4.51
CA ALA A 52 11.71 0.05 -5.46
C ALA A 52 11.04 -0.39 -6.77
N ASP A 53 11.35 -1.59 -7.26
CA ASP A 53 10.72 -2.13 -8.47
C ASP A 53 9.21 -2.32 -8.26
N SER A 54 8.82 -2.82 -7.12
CA SER A 54 7.40 -2.97 -6.77
C SER A 54 6.69 -1.60 -6.70
N LEU A 55 7.32 -0.61 -6.09
CA LEU A 55 6.80 0.75 -6.05
C LEU A 55 6.67 1.34 -7.46
N ALA A 56 7.63 1.06 -8.35
CA ALA A 56 7.59 1.52 -9.74
C ALA A 56 6.42 0.87 -10.49
N GLU A 57 6.19 -0.41 -10.31
CA GLU A 57 5.05 -1.10 -10.91
C GLU A 57 3.72 -0.51 -10.45
N ARG A 58 3.66 -0.04 -9.22
CA ARG A 58 2.46 0.60 -8.65
C ARG A 58 2.33 2.06 -9.04
N GLY A 59 3.29 2.59 -9.79
CA GLY A 59 3.27 3.98 -10.24
C GLY A 59 3.61 5.00 -9.16
N LEU A 60 4.29 4.58 -8.10
CA LEU A 60 4.66 5.44 -6.97
C LEU A 60 6.09 5.96 -7.06
N VAL A 61 6.92 5.31 -7.87
CA VAL A 61 8.33 5.62 -8.07
C VAL A 61 8.65 5.54 -9.54
N GLU A 62 9.53 6.40 -10.01
CA GLU A 62 10.10 6.37 -11.35
C GLU A 62 11.53 5.84 -11.26
N THR A 63 11.93 5.07 -12.25
CA THR A 63 13.28 4.48 -12.33
C THR A 63 14.01 5.06 -13.53
N GLN A 64 15.20 5.61 -13.30
CA GLN A 64 16.10 6.01 -14.35
C GLN A 64 17.13 4.92 -14.56
N GLN A 65 17.12 4.31 -15.73
CA GLN A 65 18.06 3.26 -16.11
C GLN A 65 19.42 3.88 -16.41
N SER A 66 20.27 3.90 -15.42
CA SER A 66 21.62 4.43 -15.50
C SER A 66 22.54 3.53 -14.70
N THR A 67 23.84 3.83 -14.67
CA THR A 67 24.82 3.07 -13.88
C THR A 67 25.47 4.01 -12.86
N PRO A 68 25.03 3.93 -11.58
CA PRO A 68 23.97 3.09 -11.01
C PRO A 68 22.56 3.58 -11.32
N THR A 69 21.59 2.68 -11.19
CA THR A 69 20.16 3.02 -11.33
C THR A 69 19.74 4.05 -10.28
N VAL A 70 18.95 5.03 -10.68
CA VAL A 70 18.43 6.08 -9.80
C VAL A 70 16.92 5.96 -9.69
N TYR A 71 16.42 6.08 -8.48
CA TYR A 71 14.98 6.04 -8.17
C TYR A 71 14.52 7.42 -7.73
N ARG A 72 13.29 7.78 -8.11
CA ARG A 72 12.68 9.05 -7.75
C ARG A 72 11.20 8.83 -7.45
N PRO A 73 10.66 9.37 -6.35
CA PRO A 73 9.23 9.26 -6.10
C PRO A 73 8.45 10.13 -7.10
N VAL A 74 7.24 9.71 -7.44
CA VAL A 74 6.30 10.58 -8.14
C VAL A 74 5.89 11.71 -7.19
N SER A 75 5.17 12.71 -7.69
CA SER A 75 4.68 13.80 -6.82
C SER A 75 3.82 13.22 -5.68
N LEU A 76 3.81 13.88 -4.53
CA LEU A 76 2.97 13.45 -3.40
C LEU A 76 1.50 13.41 -3.77
N GLU A 77 1.04 14.36 -4.57
CA GLU A 77 -0.34 14.38 -5.05
C GLU A 77 -0.66 13.13 -5.88
N GLN A 78 0.23 12.77 -6.80
CA GLN A 78 0.07 11.58 -7.63
C GLN A 78 0.11 10.31 -6.79
N ALA A 79 1.05 10.22 -5.85
CA ALA A 79 1.15 9.07 -4.95
C ALA A 79 -0.11 8.93 -4.10
N ARG A 80 -0.60 10.04 -3.56
CA ARG A 80 -1.83 10.06 -2.77
C ARG A 80 -3.02 9.52 -3.57
N THR A 81 -3.20 10.03 -4.78
CA THR A 81 -4.30 9.61 -5.65
C THR A 81 -4.23 8.11 -5.91
N ARG A 82 -3.06 7.60 -6.25
CA ARG A 82 -2.89 6.17 -6.54
C ARG A 82 -3.17 5.28 -5.34
N LEU A 83 -2.67 5.67 -4.17
CA LEU A 83 -2.87 4.86 -2.96
C LEU A 83 -4.32 4.88 -2.49
N LEU A 84 -4.96 6.04 -2.52
CA LEU A 84 -6.37 6.15 -2.09
C LEU A 84 -7.31 5.47 -3.10
N ASP A 85 -7.04 5.59 -4.39
CA ASP A 85 -7.84 4.90 -5.42
C ASP A 85 -7.73 3.39 -5.27
N GLN A 86 -6.54 2.87 -4.99
CA GLN A 86 -6.34 1.45 -4.78
C GLN A 86 -7.09 0.95 -3.54
N LEU A 87 -7.07 1.73 -2.47
CA LEU A 87 -7.80 1.39 -1.26
C LEU A 87 -9.30 1.34 -1.52
N GLU A 88 -9.82 2.33 -2.21
CA GLU A 88 -11.24 2.40 -2.59
C GLU A 88 -11.62 1.24 -3.50
N GLU A 89 -10.79 0.93 -4.49
CA GLU A 89 -11.03 -0.18 -5.40
C GLU A 89 -11.06 -1.51 -4.65
N THR A 90 -10.12 -1.72 -3.72
CA THR A 90 -10.10 -2.93 -2.89
C THR A 90 -11.38 -3.04 -2.08
N GLY A 91 -11.82 -1.93 -1.46
CA GLY A 91 -13.05 -1.91 -0.71
C GLY A 91 -14.26 -2.24 -1.57
N SER A 92 -14.39 -1.60 -2.74
CA SER A 92 -15.50 -1.83 -3.65
C SER A 92 -15.56 -3.26 -4.15
N ARG A 93 -14.43 -3.82 -4.56
CA ARG A 93 -14.38 -5.20 -5.05
C ARG A 93 -14.72 -6.20 -3.96
N THR A 94 -14.25 -5.95 -2.74
CA THR A 94 -14.54 -6.82 -1.59
C THR A 94 -16.02 -6.82 -1.29
N PHE A 95 -16.65 -5.65 -1.24
CA PHE A 95 -18.08 -5.57 -0.96
C PHE A 95 -18.95 -6.07 -2.10
N ASP A 96 -18.51 -5.92 -3.35
CA ASP A 96 -19.19 -6.52 -4.50
C ASP A 96 -19.21 -8.06 -4.36
N TYR A 97 -18.10 -8.63 -3.95
CA TYR A 97 -18.04 -10.08 -3.70
C TYR A 97 -18.97 -10.49 -2.55
N LEU A 98 -18.95 -9.76 -1.45
CA LEU A 98 -19.82 -10.04 -0.30
C LEU A 98 -21.29 -9.97 -0.70
N ASP A 99 -21.63 -9.05 -1.59
CA ASP A 99 -22.98 -8.92 -2.12
C ASP A 99 -23.41 -10.16 -2.91
N THR A 100 -22.49 -10.78 -3.65
CA THR A 100 -22.79 -12.01 -4.41
C THR A 100 -23.02 -13.21 -3.52
N VAL A 101 -22.43 -13.26 -2.32
CA VAL A 101 -22.57 -14.41 -1.39
C VAL A 101 -23.68 -14.18 -0.37
N GLN A 102 -24.21 -12.98 -0.30
CA GLN A 102 -25.29 -12.64 0.61
C GLN A 102 -26.54 -13.47 0.26
N GLY A 103 -27.07 -14.17 1.26
CA GLY A 103 -28.28 -14.95 1.07
C GLY A 103 -28.12 -16.30 0.39
N THR A 104 -26.87 -16.73 0.06
CA THR A 104 -26.64 -18.06 -0.52
C THR A 104 -26.98 -19.17 0.46
N GLU A 105 -26.94 -18.88 1.77
CA GLU A 105 -27.38 -19.76 2.84
C GLU A 105 -28.64 -19.20 3.48
N ALA A 106 -29.69 -19.03 2.70
CA ALA A 106 -30.89 -18.30 3.08
C ALA A 106 -31.51 -18.75 4.40
N SER A 107 -31.57 -20.08 4.66
CA SER A 107 -32.14 -20.60 5.92
C SER A 107 -31.36 -20.14 7.15
N GLU A 108 -30.04 -20.12 7.06
CA GLU A 108 -29.20 -19.66 8.17
C GLU A 108 -29.30 -18.15 8.33
N ALA A 109 -29.33 -17.41 7.24
CA ALA A 109 -29.49 -15.97 7.25
C ALA A 109 -30.82 -15.58 7.92
N GLU A 110 -31.91 -16.28 7.59
CA GLU A 110 -33.22 -16.04 8.19
C GLU A 110 -33.22 -16.31 9.68
N ARG A 111 -32.59 -17.39 10.12
CA ARG A 111 -32.44 -17.69 11.55
C ARG A 111 -31.64 -16.65 12.27
N SER A 112 -30.55 -16.20 11.68
CA SER A 112 -29.68 -15.16 12.26
C SER A 112 -30.44 -13.86 12.45
N GLU A 113 -31.22 -13.45 11.47
CA GLU A 113 -32.06 -12.26 11.58
C GLU A 113 -33.11 -12.40 12.67
N ALA A 114 -33.75 -13.57 12.76
CA ALA A 114 -34.74 -13.83 13.81
C ALA A 114 -34.14 -13.72 15.20
N ILE A 115 -32.94 -14.26 15.41
CA ILE A 115 -32.22 -14.19 16.69
C ILE A 115 -31.90 -12.73 17.04
N TRP A 116 -31.42 -11.96 16.09
CA TRP A 116 -31.08 -10.54 16.32
C TRP A 116 -32.33 -9.70 16.65
N ARG A 117 -33.45 -9.97 16.01
CA ARG A 117 -34.71 -9.29 16.29
C ARG A 117 -35.23 -9.57 17.68
N VAL A 118 -35.06 -10.81 18.14
CA VAL A 118 -35.48 -11.20 19.49
C VAL A 118 -34.65 -10.46 20.54
N ARG A 119 -33.38 -10.22 20.27
CA ARG A 119 -32.48 -9.50 21.19
C ARG A 119 -32.68 -7.99 21.17
N ALA A 120 -33.16 -7.47 20.09
CA ALA A 120 -33.43 -6.05 19.94
C ALA A 120 -34.67 -5.66 20.71
#